data_3eaea0a3883cdb338c73aa17d4c3dcf7
#
_entry.id   3eaea0a3883cdb338c73aa17d4c3dcf7
#
_cell.length_a   1.000
_cell.length_b   1.000
_cell.length_c   1.000
_cell.angle_alpha   90.00
_cell.angle_beta   90.00
_cell.angle_gamma   90.00
#
_symmetry.space_group_name_H-M   'P 1'
#
loop_
_entity.id
_entity.type
_entity.pdbx_description
1 polymer ?
#
loop_
_entity_poly.entity_id
_entity_poly.type
_entity_poly.pdbx_seq_one_letter_code
_entity_poly.pdbx_strand_id
1 'polypeptide(L)'
;VDPFNYFNISQKISEKAKLESAQKLNSLLYNVIDFKNSPGPHIIIGDSRIRKLPTDRIKELSGDDYYTLHANAAKLNEIIDLFWVADEYSELENVILGVNFNLYNEYAYSDRVTDAKELIKNPLIYIFNWDVLETVYLAVKNELFGIKKKEKRDGKLFWEYTINTVASNHYSKWKRPEASLRILNEVAD
;
A
#
# COMPACT_ATOMS: atom_id res chain seq x y z
N VAL A 1 -3.28 -22.56 4.94
CA VAL A 1 -2.56 -21.33 5.31
C VAL A 1 -3.29 -20.13 4.78
N ASP A 2 -3.58 -19.16 5.63
CA ASP A 2 -4.19 -17.88 5.27
C ASP A 2 -3.13 -16.76 5.44
N PRO A 3 -2.44 -16.38 4.38
CA PRO A 3 -1.29 -15.49 4.50
C PRO A 3 -1.69 -14.02 4.80
N PHE A 4 -2.92 -13.64 4.49
CA PHE A 4 -3.44 -12.29 4.72
C PHE A 4 -4.34 -12.18 5.97
N ASN A 5 -4.52 -13.27 6.73
CA ASN A 5 -5.47 -13.33 7.84
C ASN A 5 -6.92 -13.03 7.46
N TYR A 6 -7.32 -13.39 6.25
CA TYR A 6 -8.68 -13.16 5.71
C TYR A 6 -9.76 -13.79 6.58
N PHE A 7 -9.53 -15.02 7.05
CA PHE A 7 -10.46 -15.77 7.91
C PHE A 7 -10.23 -15.52 9.40
N ASN A 8 -9.20 -14.75 9.76
CA ASN A 8 -8.81 -14.45 11.14
C ASN A 8 -8.70 -15.71 12.04
N ILE A 9 -8.13 -16.79 11.49
CA ILE A 9 -7.99 -18.07 12.16
C ILE A 9 -6.54 -18.29 12.59
N SER A 10 -6.31 -18.67 13.85
CA SER A 10 -4.97 -19.05 14.33
C SER A 10 -4.41 -20.23 13.52
N GLN A 11 -3.17 -20.11 13.09
CA GLN A 11 -2.51 -21.06 12.22
C GLN A 11 -1.15 -21.48 12.75
N LYS A 12 -0.65 -22.64 12.26
CA LYS A 12 0.66 -23.19 12.64
C LYS A 12 1.87 -22.46 12.04
N ILE A 13 1.65 -21.50 11.12
CA ILE A 13 2.72 -20.71 10.52
C ILE A 13 2.90 -19.42 11.31
N SER A 14 4.15 -19.01 11.53
CA SER A 14 4.46 -17.81 12.29
C SER A 14 3.88 -16.54 11.62
N GLU A 15 3.35 -15.63 12.43
CA GLU A 15 2.83 -14.34 11.96
C GLU A 15 3.88 -13.56 11.16
N LYS A 16 5.15 -13.68 11.55
CA LYS A 16 6.26 -13.06 10.84
C LYS A 16 6.41 -13.57 9.41
N ALA A 17 6.34 -14.89 9.18
CA ALA A 17 6.45 -15.48 7.85
C ALA A 17 5.27 -15.09 6.96
N LYS A 18 4.05 -15.02 7.52
CA LYS A 18 2.85 -14.55 6.82
C LYS A 18 2.98 -13.08 6.44
N LEU A 19 3.27 -12.22 7.41
CA LEU A 19 3.39 -10.78 7.22
C LEU A 19 4.43 -10.42 6.15
N GLU A 20 5.64 -10.99 6.23
CA GLU A 20 6.69 -10.71 5.25
C GLU A 20 6.32 -11.19 3.84
N SER A 21 5.61 -12.32 3.73
CA SER A 21 5.17 -12.85 2.45
C SER A 21 4.04 -12.00 1.85
N ALA A 22 3.04 -11.66 2.65
CA ALA A 22 1.90 -10.83 2.24
C ALA A 22 2.35 -9.43 1.83
N GLN A 23 3.18 -8.77 2.64
CA GLN A 23 3.68 -7.43 2.31
C GLN A 23 4.58 -7.40 1.08
N LYS A 24 5.28 -8.50 0.80
CA LYS A 24 6.16 -8.59 -0.36
C LYS A 24 5.40 -8.74 -1.67
N LEU A 25 4.35 -9.56 -1.70
CA LEU A 25 3.60 -9.88 -2.91
C LEU A 25 2.41 -8.94 -3.13
N ASN A 26 1.58 -8.73 -2.11
CA ASN A 26 0.41 -7.85 -2.23
C ASN A 26 0.17 -7.07 -0.94
N SER A 27 0.97 -6.02 -0.72
CA SER A 27 0.86 -5.17 0.47
C SER A 27 -0.48 -4.44 0.56
N LEU A 28 -1.12 -4.13 -0.57
CA LEU A 28 -2.41 -3.46 -0.59
C LEU A 28 -3.50 -4.37 -0.03
N LEU A 29 -3.61 -5.61 -0.54
CA LEU A 29 -4.56 -6.59 -0.05
C LEU A 29 -4.36 -6.87 1.44
N TYR A 30 -3.10 -6.99 1.88
CA TYR A 30 -2.78 -7.12 3.30
C TYR A 30 -3.34 -5.97 4.13
N ASN A 31 -3.05 -4.72 3.75
CA ASN A 31 -3.49 -3.54 4.49
C ASN A 31 -5.01 -3.43 4.58
N VAL A 32 -5.72 -3.77 3.49
CA VAL A 32 -7.18 -3.70 3.46
C VAL A 32 -7.80 -4.79 4.34
N ILE A 33 -7.28 -6.02 4.30
CA ILE A 33 -7.76 -7.11 5.16
C ILE A 33 -7.44 -6.83 6.64
N ASP A 34 -6.25 -6.33 6.92
CA ASP A 34 -5.83 -5.97 8.28
C ASP A 34 -6.73 -4.88 8.86
N PHE A 35 -7.02 -3.84 8.09
CA PHE A 35 -7.99 -2.80 8.50
C PHE A 35 -9.40 -3.36 8.70
N LYS A 36 -9.89 -4.21 7.79
CA LYS A 36 -11.19 -4.89 7.94
C LYS A 36 -11.28 -5.69 9.24
N ASN A 37 -10.19 -6.36 9.64
CA ASN A 37 -10.16 -7.19 10.85
C ASN A 37 -10.05 -6.36 12.14
N SER A 38 -9.53 -5.15 12.04
CA SER A 38 -9.35 -4.22 13.17
C SER A 38 -9.62 -2.78 12.73
N PRO A 39 -10.87 -2.46 12.37
CA PRO A 39 -11.22 -1.14 11.89
C PRO A 39 -11.16 -0.11 13.03
N GLY A 40 -10.86 1.13 12.69
CA GLY A 40 -10.83 2.26 13.62
C GLY A 40 -11.38 3.54 12.99
N PRO A 41 -11.84 4.51 13.81
CA PRO A 41 -12.48 5.73 13.33
C PRO A 41 -11.48 6.77 12.81
N HIS A 42 -10.19 6.63 13.13
CA HIS A 42 -9.17 7.58 12.77
C HIS A 42 -8.17 6.94 11.81
N ILE A 43 -8.02 7.48 10.61
CA ILE A 43 -7.19 6.90 9.57
C ILE A 43 -6.28 7.92 8.90
N ILE A 44 -5.12 7.41 8.42
CA ILE A 44 -4.21 8.14 7.54
C ILE A 44 -4.19 7.39 6.21
N ILE A 45 -4.61 8.04 5.12
CA ILE A 45 -4.66 7.43 3.79
C ILE A 45 -3.66 8.11 2.86
N GLY A 46 -2.96 7.33 2.04
CA GLY A 46 -2.06 7.87 1.03
C GLY A 46 -1.19 6.82 0.34
N ASP A 47 -0.10 7.27 -0.24
CA ASP A 47 0.89 6.38 -0.84
C ASP A 47 1.91 5.86 0.18
N SER A 48 2.92 5.13 -0.30
CA SER A 48 3.96 4.55 0.57
C SER A 48 4.73 5.55 1.45
N ARG A 49 4.64 6.86 1.18
CA ARG A 49 5.32 7.91 1.96
C ARG A 49 4.68 8.11 3.32
N ILE A 50 3.36 7.92 3.44
CA ILE A 50 2.67 8.07 4.73
C ILE A 50 3.12 7.04 5.77
N ARG A 51 3.67 5.89 5.37
CA ARG A 51 4.25 4.91 6.29
C ARG A 51 5.40 5.46 7.15
N LYS A 52 5.98 6.57 6.73
CA LYS A 52 7.08 7.22 7.44
C LYS A 52 6.61 8.30 8.42
N LEU A 53 5.31 8.57 8.45
CA LEU A 53 4.75 9.49 9.43
C LEU A 53 4.91 8.92 10.84
N PRO A 54 5.33 9.73 11.80
CA PRO A 54 5.49 9.29 13.19
C PRO A 54 4.10 9.20 13.84
N THR A 55 3.43 8.06 13.71
CA THR A 55 2.08 7.83 14.26
C THR A 55 2.02 8.04 15.77
N ASP A 56 3.08 7.68 16.49
CA ASP A 56 3.18 7.92 17.93
C ASP A 56 3.10 9.42 18.23
N ARG A 57 3.76 10.25 17.41
CA ARG A 57 3.71 11.71 17.58
C ARG A 57 2.34 12.29 17.23
N ILE A 58 1.67 11.71 16.24
CA ILE A 58 0.30 12.08 15.88
C ILE A 58 -0.61 11.75 17.05
N LYS A 59 -0.50 10.55 17.65
CA LYS A 59 -1.24 10.14 18.84
C LYS A 59 -1.00 11.07 20.03
N GLU A 60 0.24 11.46 20.30
CA GLU A 60 0.56 12.43 21.36
C GLU A 60 -0.13 13.77 21.17
N LEU A 61 -0.29 14.24 19.93
CA LEU A 61 -0.86 15.53 19.61
C LEU A 61 -2.40 15.53 19.53
N SER A 62 -2.98 14.45 19.01
CA SER A 62 -4.43 14.34 18.82
C SER A 62 -5.14 13.66 19.99
N GLY A 63 -4.44 12.79 20.72
CA GLY A 63 -5.03 11.89 21.71
C GLY A 63 -5.54 10.56 21.15
N ASP A 64 -5.57 10.41 19.81
CA ASP A 64 -6.22 9.30 19.11
C ASP A 64 -5.21 8.39 18.41
N ASP A 65 -5.55 7.10 18.29
CA ASP A 65 -4.80 6.13 17.51
C ASP A 65 -5.24 6.17 16.04
N TYR A 66 -4.29 6.39 15.14
CA TYR A 66 -4.56 6.42 13.70
C TYR A 66 -4.06 5.16 13.01
N TYR A 67 -4.95 4.51 12.27
CA TYR A 67 -4.57 3.43 11.36
C TYR A 67 -4.02 3.99 10.04
N THR A 68 -2.87 3.45 9.57
CA THR A 68 -2.26 3.89 8.33
C THR A 68 -2.64 2.97 7.18
N LEU A 69 -3.60 3.40 6.34
CA LEU A 69 -4.07 2.67 5.17
C LEU A 69 -3.40 3.20 3.90
N HIS A 70 -2.52 2.41 3.28
CA HIS A 70 -1.70 2.88 2.18
C HIS A 70 -1.57 1.88 1.04
N ALA A 71 -1.33 2.40 -0.17
CA ALA A 71 -0.92 1.60 -1.32
C ALA A 71 0.43 2.09 -1.85
N ASN A 72 1.29 1.15 -2.24
CA ASN A 72 2.58 1.50 -2.84
C ASN A 72 2.38 2.16 -4.20
N ALA A 73 2.98 3.32 -4.41
CA ALA A 73 2.83 4.13 -5.63
C ALA A 73 1.35 4.37 -6.01
N ALA A 74 0.51 4.60 -4.98
CA ALA A 74 -0.91 4.83 -5.15
C ALA A 74 -1.21 5.94 -6.16
N LYS A 75 -2.31 5.79 -6.88
CA LYS A 75 -2.92 6.80 -7.73
C LYS A 75 -4.03 7.52 -6.97
N LEU A 76 -4.47 8.67 -7.45
CA LEU A 76 -5.52 9.42 -6.76
C LEU A 76 -6.82 8.62 -6.63
N ASN A 77 -7.21 7.91 -7.70
CA ASN A 77 -8.39 7.04 -7.66
C ASN A 77 -8.26 5.94 -6.60
N GLU A 78 -7.08 5.31 -6.46
CA GLU A 78 -6.85 4.29 -5.43
C GLU A 78 -6.95 4.86 -4.01
N ILE A 79 -6.49 6.10 -3.79
CA ILE A 79 -6.63 6.76 -2.48
C ILE A 79 -8.10 7.03 -2.16
N ILE A 80 -8.89 7.47 -3.16
CA ILE A 80 -10.32 7.66 -3.02
C ILE A 80 -11.03 6.31 -2.76
N ASP A 81 -10.65 5.28 -3.50
CA ASP A 81 -11.22 3.93 -3.32
C ASP A 81 -10.89 3.35 -1.94
N LEU A 82 -9.67 3.59 -1.43
CA LEU A 82 -9.28 3.19 -0.07
C LEU A 82 -10.07 3.92 1.01
N PHE A 83 -10.40 5.21 0.78
CA PHE A 83 -11.29 5.95 1.68
C PHE A 83 -12.66 5.27 1.75
N TRP A 84 -13.27 4.96 0.61
CA TRP A 84 -14.57 4.28 0.57
C TRP A 84 -14.52 2.86 1.15
N VAL A 85 -13.40 2.17 1.01
CA VAL A 85 -13.18 0.87 1.69
C VAL A 85 -13.16 1.05 3.20
N ALA A 86 -12.47 2.07 3.70
CA ALA A 86 -12.41 2.31 5.13
C ALA A 86 -13.77 2.71 5.71
N ASP A 87 -14.51 3.55 5.00
CA ASP A 87 -15.87 3.99 5.37
C ASP A 87 -16.88 2.83 5.40
N GLU A 88 -16.69 1.80 4.53
CA GLU A 88 -17.51 0.59 4.52
C GLU A 88 -17.34 -0.25 5.81
N TYR A 89 -16.16 -0.21 6.45
CA TYR A 89 -15.85 -1.04 7.62
C TYR A 89 -15.82 -0.29 8.97
N SER A 90 -15.79 1.04 8.94
CA SER A 90 -15.74 1.87 10.16
C SER A 90 -16.47 3.19 9.94
N GLU A 91 -17.17 3.66 10.97
CA GLU A 91 -17.65 5.04 11.01
C GLU A 91 -16.45 5.97 11.22
N LEU A 92 -16.04 6.66 10.13
CA LEU A 92 -14.84 7.49 10.14
C LEU A 92 -15.11 8.84 10.81
N GLU A 93 -14.29 9.19 11.79
CA GLU A 93 -14.34 10.48 12.49
C GLU A 93 -13.25 11.43 11.99
N ASN A 94 -12.02 10.94 11.84
CA ASN A 94 -10.88 11.74 11.41
C ASN A 94 -10.09 11.04 10.30
N VAL A 95 -9.89 11.76 9.20
CA VAL A 95 -9.13 11.29 8.05
C VAL A 95 -8.00 12.25 7.73
N ILE A 96 -6.76 11.76 7.79
CA ILE A 96 -5.58 12.48 7.31
C ILE A 96 -5.25 11.98 5.92
N LEU A 97 -5.30 12.87 4.93
CA LEU A 97 -5.03 12.54 3.54
C LEU A 97 -3.62 12.96 3.15
N GLY A 98 -2.79 11.97 2.83
CA GLY A 98 -1.43 12.18 2.30
C GLY A 98 -1.48 12.40 0.79
N VAL A 99 -1.47 13.65 0.35
CA VAL A 99 -1.41 14.02 -1.07
C VAL A 99 -0.03 14.45 -1.50
N ASN A 100 0.30 14.20 -2.74
CA ASN A 100 1.54 14.63 -3.36
C ASN A 100 1.29 15.02 -4.83
N PHE A 101 2.20 15.77 -5.41
CA PHE A 101 2.05 16.30 -6.77
C PHE A 101 1.80 15.21 -7.84
N ASN A 102 2.42 14.03 -7.69
CA ASN A 102 2.27 12.95 -8.67
C ASN A 102 0.86 12.36 -8.74
N LEU A 103 0.02 12.60 -7.73
CA LEU A 103 -1.37 12.11 -7.69
C LEU A 103 -2.27 12.86 -8.66
N TYR A 104 -1.90 14.09 -9.05
CA TYR A 104 -2.67 14.91 -9.99
C TYR A 104 -2.43 14.57 -11.47
N ASN A 105 -1.82 13.41 -11.75
CA ASN A 105 -1.66 12.93 -13.11
C ASN A 105 -2.94 12.25 -13.58
N GLU A 106 -3.72 12.90 -14.43
CA GLU A 106 -4.99 12.40 -14.97
C GLU A 106 -4.88 11.08 -15.75
N TYR A 107 -3.69 10.79 -16.31
CA TYR A 107 -3.41 9.55 -17.04
C TYR A 107 -3.01 8.38 -16.12
N ALA A 108 -2.88 8.64 -14.83
CA ALA A 108 -2.47 7.63 -13.87
C ALA A 108 -3.70 7.01 -13.19
N TYR A 109 -4.11 5.85 -13.67
CA TYR A 109 -5.24 5.07 -13.14
C TYR A 109 -4.78 3.67 -12.72
N SER A 110 -5.46 3.06 -11.75
CA SER A 110 -5.19 1.70 -11.30
C SER A 110 -6.40 1.10 -10.59
N ASP A 111 -6.70 -0.17 -10.85
CA ASP A 111 -7.87 -0.90 -10.32
C ASP A 111 -7.55 -1.81 -9.13
N ARG A 112 -6.32 -1.78 -8.60
CA ARG A 112 -5.87 -2.72 -7.56
C ARG A 112 -6.74 -2.72 -6.30
N VAL A 113 -7.33 -1.57 -5.93
CA VAL A 113 -8.23 -1.48 -4.76
C VAL A 113 -9.55 -2.19 -5.07
N THR A 114 -10.07 -2.01 -6.28
CA THR A 114 -11.27 -2.72 -6.74
C THR A 114 -11.06 -4.22 -6.75
N ASP A 115 -9.93 -4.69 -7.29
CA ASP A 115 -9.54 -6.11 -7.28
C ASP A 115 -9.44 -6.65 -5.84
N ALA A 116 -8.83 -5.88 -4.93
CA ALA A 116 -8.76 -6.25 -3.51
C ALA A 116 -10.15 -6.33 -2.86
N LYS A 117 -11.07 -5.41 -3.19
CA LYS A 117 -12.47 -5.46 -2.70
C LYS A 117 -13.20 -6.71 -3.18
N GLU A 118 -13.03 -7.10 -4.43
CA GLU A 118 -13.63 -8.33 -4.97
C GLU A 118 -13.13 -9.58 -4.25
N LEU A 119 -11.82 -9.66 -4.00
CA LEU A 119 -11.21 -10.74 -3.22
C LEU A 119 -11.77 -10.82 -1.80
N ILE A 120 -11.97 -9.65 -1.17
CA ILE A 120 -12.48 -9.58 0.21
C ILE A 120 -13.97 -9.94 0.31
N LYS A 121 -14.75 -9.67 -0.72
CA LYS A 121 -16.19 -9.96 -0.75
C LYS A 121 -16.49 -11.42 -1.03
N ASN A 122 -15.60 -12.14 -1.72
CA ASN A 122 -15.85 -13.51 -2.12
C ASN A 122 -14.75 -14.48 -1.63
N PRO A 123 -15.03 -15.27 -0.58
CA PRO A 123 -14.06 -16.23 -0.04
C PRO A 123 -13.55 -17.25 -1.05
N LEU A 124 -14.38 -17.65 -2.02
CA LEU A 124 -13.98 -18.62 -3.05
C LEU A 124 -12.98 -17.98 -4.02
N ILE A 125 -13.24 -16.74 -4.46
CA ILE A 125 -12.30 -16.01 -5.30
C ILE A 125 -10.97 -15.82 -4.57
N TYR A 126 -11.01 -15.49 -3.28
CA TYR A 126 -9.80 -15.35 -2.46
C TYR A 126 -8.99 -16.66 -2.42
N ILE A 127 -9.62 -17.81 -2.11
CA ILE A 127 -8.93 -19.10 -1.98
C ILE A 127 -8.27 -19.53 -3.29
N PHE A 128 -8.93 -19.29 -4.43
CA PHE A 128 -8.45 -19.70 -5.75
C PHE A 128 -7.68 -18.62 -6.51
N ASN A 129 -7.41 -17.48 -5.86
CA ASN A 129 -6.62 -16.39 -6.47
C ASN A 129 -5.13 -16.77 -6.54
N TRP A 130 -4.51 -16.52 -7.68
CA TRP A 130 -3.11 -16.87 -7.92
C TRP A 130 -2.15 -16.14 -6.97
N ASP A 131 -2.34 -14.84 -6.73
CA ASP A 131 -1.50 -14.06 -5.81
C ASP A 131 -1.59 -14.59 -4.38
N VAL A 132 -2.78 -15.03 -3.95
CA VAL A 132 -2.99 -15.65 -2.65
C VAL A 132 -2.23 -16.98 -2.56
N LEU A 133 -2.34 -17.83 -3.59
CA LEU A 133 -1.65 -19.12 -3.65
C LEU A 133 -0.13 -18.95 -3.67
N GLU A 134 0.40 -17.97 -4.42
CA GLU A 134 1.82 -17.65 -4.43
C GLU A 134 2.28 -17.15 -3.05
N THR A 135 1.47 -16.34 -2.39
CA THR A 135 1.75 -15.86 -1.03
C THR A 135 1.76 -17.01 -0.02
N VAL A 136 0.83 -17.96 -0.13
CA VAL A 136 0.82 -19.20 0.68
C VAL A 136 2.13 -19.96 0.49
N TYR A 137 2.53 -20.20 -0.76
CA TYR A 137 3.78 -20.88 -1.06
C TYR A 137 4.99 -20.18 -0.44
N LEU A 138 5.05 -18.84 -0.59
CA LEU A 138 6.14 -18.06 -0.03
C LEU A 138 6.15 -18.08 1.51
N ALA A 139 4.99 -18.01 2.15
CA ALA A 139 4.87 -18.09 3.61
C ALA A 139 5.35 -19.44 4.15
N VAL A 140 4.93 -20.54 3.53
CA VAL A 140 5.40 -21.91 3.88
C VAL A 140 6.90 -22.04 3.66
N LYS A 141 7.41 -21.54 2.54
CA LYS A 141 8.85 -21.54 2.25
C LYS A 141 9.65 -20.75 3.28
N ASN A 142 9.18 -19.57 3.65
CA ASN A 142 9.83 -18.72 4.66
C ASN A 142 9.83 -19.38 6.05
N GLU A 143 8.75 -20.09 6.39
CA GLU A 143 8.67 -20.86 7.64
C GLU A 143 9.66 -22.02 7.70
N LEU A 144 9.77 -22.79 6.60
CA LEU A 144 10.61 -24.00 6.55
C LEU A 144 12.10 -23.70 6.40
N PHE A 145 12.46 -22.71 5.59
CA PHE A 145 13.84 -22.42 5.19
C PHE A 145 14.39 -21.12 5.76
N GLY A 146 13.59 -20.44 6.57
CA GLY A 146 13.91 -19.13 7.10
C GLY A 146 13.77 -18.00 6.07
N ILE A 147 13.59 -16.81 6.58
CA ILE A 147 13.42 -15.61 5.76
C ILE A 147 14.80 -15.18 5.28
N LYS A 148 15.03 -15.24 3.97
CA LYS A 148 16.24 -14.64 3.39
C LYS A 148 16.20 -13.13 3.62
N LYS A 149 16.96 -12.65 4.61
CA LYS A 149 17.18 -11.19 4.75
C LYS A 149 17.81 -10.70 3.46
N LYS A 150 17.15 -9.76 2.76
CA LYS A 150 17.88 -8.94 1.79
C LYS A 150 19.01 -8.28 2.55
N GLU A 151 20.26 -8.52 2.13
CA GLU A 151 21.37 -7.70 2.63
C GLU A 151 20.94 -6.24 2.50
N LYS A 152 21.02 -5.50 3.62
CA LYS A 152 20.86 -4.06 3.57
C LYS A 152 21.96 -3.55 2.66
N ARG A 153 21.61 -3.22 1.41
CA ARG A 153 22.52 -2.45 0.57
C ARG A 153 22.91 -1.21 1.36
N ASP A 154 24.21 -0.95 1.42
CA ASP A 154 24.73 0.25 2.07
C ASP A 154 23.90 1.44 1.59
N GLY A 155 23.30 2.17 2.53
CA GLY A 155 22.30 3.21 2.20
C GLY A 155 22.86 4.26 1.23
N LYS A 156 24.18 4.52 1.28
CA LYS A 156 24.87 5.43 0.37
C LYS A 156 24.86 4.90 -1.08
N LEU A 157 25.21 3.63 -1.28
CA LEU A 157 25.19 2.97 -2.61
C LEU A 157 23.77 2.86 -3.16
N PHE A 158 22.76 2.66 -2.30
CA PHE A 158 21.37 2.60 -2.72
C PHE A 158 20.89 3.96 -3.24
N TRP A 159 21.21 5.06 -2.57
CA TRP A 159 20.83 6.41 -2.99
C TRP A 159 21.55 6.84 -4.26
N GLU A 160 22.85 6.57 -4.38
CA GLU A 160 23.63 6.86 -5.61
C GLU A 160 23.10 6.07 -6.81
N TYR A 161 22.79 4.76 -6.63
CA TYR A 161 22.18 3.95 -7.66
C TYR A 161 20.78 4.45 -8.04
N THR A 162 19.96 4.81 -7.05
CA THR A 162 18.59 5.30 -7.26
C THR A 162 18.62 6.65 -7.97
N ILE A 163 19.48 7.59 -7.55
CA ILE A 163 19.62 8.90 -8.19
C ILE A 163 20.10 8.73 -9.63
N ASN A 164 21.13 7.94 -9.87
CA ASN A 164 21.66 7.73 -11.22
C ASN A 164 20.68 6.98 -12.12
N THR A 165 19.95 5.97 -11.61
CA THR A 165 18.96 5.22 -12.38
C THR A 165 17.71 6.05 -12.62
N VAL A 166 17.26 6.85 -11.66
CA VAL A 166 16.13 7.77 -11.82
C VAL A 166 16.52 8.91 -12.77
N ALA A 167 17.69 9.51 -12.62
CA ALA A 167 18.16 10.56 -13.52
C ALA A 167 18.33 10.04 -14.96
N SER A 168 18.95 8.88 -15.17
CA SER A 168 19.17 8.33 -16.53
C SER A 168 17.90 7.81 -17.20
N ASN A 169 16.98 7.17 -16.45
CA ASN A 169 15.76 6.59 -17.02
C ASN A 169 14.60 7.59 -17.12
N HIS A 170 14.52 8.57 -16.23
CA HIS A 170 13.45 9.56 -16.25
C HIS A 170 13.71 10.70 -17.22
N TYR A 171 14.95 11.17 -17.39
CA TYR A 171 15.22 12.27 -18.31
C TYR A 171 14.96 11.91 -19.78
N SER A 172 15.14 10.66 -20.17
CA SER A 172 14.83 10.18 -21.52
C SER A 172 13.34 9.88 -21.76
N LYS A 173 12.56 9.60 -20.69
CA LYS A 173 11.13 9.28 -20.77
C LYS A 173 10.20 10.44 -20.44
N TRP A 174 10.71 11.48 -19.78
CA TRP A 174 9.97 12.71 -19.51
C TRP A 174 10.09 13.70 -20.69
N LYS A 175 9.67 13.29 -21.85
CA LYS A 175 9.06 14.28 -22.75
C LYS A 175 7.77 14.67 -22.03
N ARG A 176 7.77 15.87 -21.42
CA ARG A 176 6.56 16.42 -20.79
C ARG A 176 5.45 16.30 -21.81
N PRO A 177 4.34 15.58 -21.54
CA PRO A 177 3.19 15.67 -22.42
C PRO A 177 2.80 17.15 -22.45
N GLU A 178 2.50 17.68 -23.63
CA GLU A 178 2.06 19.08 -23.81
C GLU A 178 0.88 19.45 -22.89
N ALA A 179 0.07 18.47 -22.51
CA ALA A 179 -1.00 18.57 -21.51
C ALA A 179 -0.52 19.09 -20.12
N SER A 180 0.68 18.71 -19.65
CA SER A 180 1.19 19.19 -18.35
C SER A 180 1.59 20.67 -18.38
N LEU A 181 1.98 21.18 -19.55
CA LEU A 181 2.26 22.60 -19.77
C LEU A 181 0.96 23.41 -19.89
N ARG A 182 -0.10 22.81 -20.42
CA ARG A 182 -1.42 23.43 -20.54
C ARG A 182 -2.04 23.70 -19.19
N ILE A 183 -2.03 22.72 -18.28
CA ILE A 183 -2.53 22.86 -16.91
C ILE A 183 -1.72 23.92 -16.12
N LEU A 184 -0.41 23.97 -16.28
CA LEU A 184 0.42 24.98 -15.63
C LEU A 184 0.15 26.40 -16.15
N ASN A 185 -0.20 26.54 -17.43
CA ASN A 185 -0.55 27.84 -18.01
C ASN A 185 -1.98 28.26 -17.61
N GLU A 186 -2.93 27.33 -17.52
CA GLU A 186 -4.31 27.62 -17.06
C GLU A 186 -4.40 27.98 -15.55
N VAL A 187 -3.40 27.63 -14.75
CA VAL A 187 -3.32 28.02 -13.31
C VAL A 187 -2.54 29.31 -13.10
N ALA A 188 -1.79 29.77 -14.13
CA ALA A 188 -0.98 30.98 -14.07
C ALA A 188 -1.69 32.25 -14.58
N ASP A 189 -2.84 32.10 -15.26
CA ASP A 189 -3.78 33.16 -15.68
C ASP A 189 -4.94 33.32 -14.66
#